data_c4c769113088cc15e2e8c4597e31dd75
#
_entry.id   c4c769113088cc15e2e8c4597e31dd75
#
_cell.length_a   1.000
_cell.length_b   1.000
_cell.length_c   1.000
_cell.angle_alpha   90.00
_cell.angle_beta   90.00
_cell.angle_gamma   90.00
#
_symmetry.space_group_name_H-M   'P 1'
#
loop_
_entity.id
_entity.type
_entity.pdbx_description
1 polymer ?
#
loop_
_entity_poly.entity_id
_entity_poly.type
_entity_poly.pdbx_seq_one_letter_code
_entity_poly.pdbx_strand_id
1 'polypeptide(L)'
;MSATRLPGTPRLLRALNDRAALELLLEQGPLTRARIGELTGLSKVTASQLVERLEERGLVARVGEQAGGRGPNAQLYAVRPSSAYVVGVDVGAERVVAACADITGAVVGRVEQSTKDTDDPVGVVHNAVVQAASSAGAELSSVRRIVLGTPGLVDPGTGDITFAFNLPRWHSGLLAALREDLHTPVVFENDVNLAAVAEAQSGAAQGTADFVLVWVDAGVGLAIMLGGRLHHGSSGAAGEIGYLPVPGAPIPRDVSKRAKPAFQQLAGADAVRAVAAEHGFAAAGAADAV
;
A
#
# COMPACT_ATOMS: atom_id res chain seq x y z
N MET A 1 17.70 23.56 2.44
CA MET A 1 16.48 24.06 3.12
C MET A 1 16.52 23.59 4.56
N SER A 2 16.57 24.53 5.52
CA SER A 2 16.69 24.23 6.94
C SER A 2 15.42 23.57 7.45
N ALA A 3 15.53 22.33 7.98
CA ALA A 3 14.42 21.66 8.62
C ALA A 3 14.01 22.46 9.87
N THR A 4 12.84 23.09 9.83
CA THR A 4 12.26 23.78 10.98
C THR A 4 11.98 22.74 12.05
N ARG A 5 12.84 22.64 13.07
CA ARG A 5 12.60 21.83 14.25
C ARG A 5 11.34 22.35 14.95
N LEU A 6 10.25 21.61 14.85
CA LEU A 6 9.05 21.88 15.64
C LEU A 6 9.42 21.77 17.13
N PRO A 7 9.07 22.77 17.98
CA PRO A 7 9.33 22.69 19.40
C PRO A 7 8.57 21.48 19.98
N GLY A 8 9.26 20.65 20.77
CA GLY A 8 8.70 19.47 21.42
C GLY A 8 7.64 19.87 22.44
N THR A 9 6.39 19.95 22.04
CA THR A 9 5.27 20.19 22.93
C THR A 9 4.91 18.91 23.71
N PRO A 10 4.38 19.00 24.93
CA PRO A 10 3.91 17.82 25.68
C PRO A 10 2.87 16.98 24.91
N ARG A 11 2.11 17.61 24.01
CA ARG A 11 1.14 16.94 23.12
C ARG A 11 1.86 16.10 22.06
N LEU A 12 2.92 16.63 21.45
CA LEU A 12 3.71 15.91 20.45
C LEU A 12 4.41 14.70 21.07
N LEU A 13 5.03 14.87 22.25
CA LEU A 13 5.67 13.78 22.97
C LEU A 13 4.69 12.66 23.33
N ARG A 14 3.47 13.02 23.77
CA ARG A 14 2.41 12.01 24.01
C ARG A 14 2.03 11.26 22.75
N ALA A 15 1.85 11.95 21.63
CA ALA A 15 1.52 11.30 20.36
C ALA A 15 2.63 10.35 19.86
N LEU A 16 3.90 10.73 20.04
CA LEU A 16 5.04 9.87 19.72
C LEU A 16 5.08 8.62 20.61
N ASN A 17 4.84 8.77 21.91
CA ASN A 17 4.80 7.64 22.85
C ASN A 17 3.61 6.72 22.55
N ASP A 18 2.42 7.28 22.26
CA ASP A 18 1.24 6.50 21.87
C ASP A 18 1.54 5.66 20.61
N ARG A 19 2.19 6.28 19.61
CA ARG A 19 2.59 5.62 18.38
C ARG A 19 3.59 4.49 18.66
N ALA A 20 4.65 4.76 19.40
CA ALA A 20 5.67 3.75 19.74
C ALA A 20 5.06 2.55 20.48
N ALA A 21 4.12 2.78 21.41
CA ALA A 21 3.44 1.70 22.11
C ALA A 21 2.53 0.87 21.18
N LEU A 22 1.83 1.51 20.24
CA LEU A 22 1.02 0.80 19.25
C LEU A 22 1.88 -0.03 18.30
N GLU A 23 3.02 0.51 17.81
CA GLU A 23 3.99 -0.20 16.98
C GLU A 23 4.51 -1.45 17.70
N LEU A 24 4.92 -1.33 18.99
CA LEU A 24 5.36 -2.46 19.80
C LEU A 24 4.27 -3.54 19.96
N LEU A 25 3.02 -3.13 20.17
CA LEU A 25 1.90 -4.06 20.31
C LEU A 25 1.56 -4.76 18.98
N LEU A 26 1.77 -4.10 17.84
CA LEU A 26 1.61 -4.71 16.51
C LEU A 26 2.74 -5.70 16.20
N GLU A 27 3.98 -5.36 16.56
CA GLU A 27 5.16 -6.18 16.26
C GLU A 27 5.30 -7.40 17.20
N GLN A 28 5.06 -7.22 18.50
CA GLN A 28 5.33 -8.23 19.52
C GLN A 28 4.08 -8.94 20.05
N GLY A 29 2.90 -8.48 19.64
CA GLY A 29 1.62 -9.00 20.14
C GLY A 29 1.26 -8.44 21.51
N PRO A 30 0.47 -9.19 22.33
CA PRO A 30 -0.01 -8.71 23.62
C PRO A 30 1.12 -8.46 24.63
N LEU A 31 1.15 -7.26 25.22
CA LEU A 31 2.14 -6.83 26.21
C LEU A 31 1.48 -6.36 27.51
N THR A 32 2.20 -6.48 28.63
CA THR A 32 1.81 -5.86 29.89
C THR A 32 2.21 -4.38 29.94
N ARG A 33 1.53 -3.57 30.79
CA ARG A 33 1.91 -2.18 31.04
C ARG A 33 3.38 -2.01 31.44
N ALA A 34 3.88 -2.94 32.27
CA ALA A 34 5.28 -2.95 32.70
C ALA A 34 6.22 -3.15 31.51
N ARG A 35 5.92 -4.12 30.63
CA ARG A 35 6.72 -4.42 29.45
C ARG A 35 6.72 -3.28 28.44
N ILE A 36 5.57 -2.64 28.21
CA ILE A 36 5.47 -1.43 27.38
C ILE A 36 6.35 -0.32 27.96
N GLY A 37 6.31 -0.10 29.29
CA GLY A 37 7.15 0.89 29.96
C GLY A 37 8.65 0.61 29.79
N GLU A 38 9.08 -0.63 29.94
CA GLU A 38 10.48 -1.05 29.72
C GLU A 38 10.93 -0.78 28.28
N LEU A 39 10.14 -1.22 27.29
CA LEU A 39 10.49 -1.12 25.87
C LEU A 39 10.48 0.33 25.36
N THR A 40 9.61 1.18 25.92
CA THR A 40 9.52 2.61 25.55
C THR A 40 10.41 3.52 26.39
N GLY A 41 11.03 3.01 27.47
CA GLY A 41 11.79 3.81 28.42
C GLY A 41 10.90 4.70 29.32
N LEU A 42 9.60 4.45 29.38
CA LEU A 42 8.65 5.26 30.17
C LEU A 42 8.57 4.77 31.63
N SER A 43 8.34 5.71 32.56
CA SER A 43 8.05 5.35 33.95
C SER A 43 6.76 4.51 34.04
N LYS A 44 6.62 3.71 35.09
CA LYS A 44 5.42 2.89 35.34
C LYS A 44 4.13 3.70 35.30
N VAL A 45 4.16 4.92 35.89
CA VAL A 45 3.00 5.82 35.92
C VAL A 45 2.67 6.30 34.49
N THR A 46 3.67 6.72 33.73
CA THR A 46 3.48 7.20 32.37
C THR A 46 2.98 6.09 31.43
N ALA A 47 3.53 4.88 31.53
CA ALA A 47 3.09 3.72 30.76
C ALA A 47 1.64 3.33 31.11
N SER A 48 1.25 3.38 32.39
CA SER A 48 -0.14 3.13 32.79
C SER A 48 -1.11 4.15 32.21
N GLN A 49 -0.80 5.44 32.31
CA GLN A 49 -1.61 6.51 31.74
C GLN A 49 -1.68 6.44 30.20
N LEU A 50 -0.60 6.01 29.55
CA LEU A 50 -0.57 5.80 28.10
C LEU A 50 -1.54 4.68 27.72
N VAL A 51 -1.46 3.51 28.34
CA VAL A 51 -2.33 2.37 28.03
C VAL A 51 -3.79 2.69 28.34
N GLU A 52 -4.10 3.35 29.46
CA GLU A 52 -5.45 3.82 29.78
C GLU A 52 -6.02 4.72 28.68
N ARG A 53 -5.24 5.71 28.25
CA ARG A 53 -5.64 6.61 27.15
C ARG A 53 -5.87 5.88 25.83
N LEU A 54 -5.04 4.88 25.48
CA LEU A 54 -5.23 4.07 24.28
C LEU A 54 -6.48 3.19 24.39
N GLU A 55 -6.75 2.65 25.59
CA GLU A 55 -7.94 1.84 25.91
C GLU A 55 -9.22 2.69 25.82
N GLU A 56 -9.23 3.89 26.40
CA GLU A 56 -10.32 4.87 26.32
C GLU A 56 -10.64 5.29 24.88
N ARG A 57 -9.60 5.40 24.04
CA ARG A 57 -9.74 5.70 22.61
C ARG A 57 -10.14 4.48 21.78
N GLY A 58 -10.29 3.32 22.38
CA GLY A 58 -10.65 2.08 21.70
C GLY A 58 -9.56 1.51 20.80
N LEU A 59 -8.30 1.97 20.93
CA LEU A 59 -7.17 1.51 20.11
C LEU A 59 -6.56 0.21 20.63
N VAL A 60 -6.63 -0.04 21.92
CA VAL A 60 -6.18 -1.28 22.55
C VAL A 60 -7.28 -1.87 23.44
N ALA A 61 -7.18 -3.15 23.72
CA ALA A 61 -8.08 -3.87 24.61
C ALA A 61 -7.31 -4.84 25.49
N ARG A 62 -7.88 -5.19 26.63
CA ARG A 62 -7.42 -6.31 27.48
C ARG A 62 -7.76 -7.62 26.79
N VAL A 63 -6.75 -8.48 26.63
CA VAL A 63 -6.92 -9.76 25.93
C VAL A 63 -6.58 -10.97 26.79
N GLY A 64 -6.13 -10.77 28.03
CA GLY A 64 -5.79 -11.83 28.94
C GLY A 64 -4.92 -11.37 30.10
N GLU A 65 -4.32 -12.32 30.80
CA GLU A 65 -3.44 -12.12 31.94
C GLU A 65 -2.17 -12.93 31.78
N GLN A 66 -1.05 -12.35 32.14
CA GLN A 66 0.21 -13.05 32.27
C GLN A 66 0.42 -13.41 33.76
N ALA A 67 0.68 -14.69 34.02
CA ALA A 67 0.99 -15.14 35.39
C ALA A 67 2.24 -14.39 35.90
N GLY A 68 2.08 -13.63 36.96
CA GLY A 68 3.15 -12.99 37.72
C GLY A 68 3.70 -13.97 38.74
N GLY A 69 5.00 -13.93 39.08
CA GLY A 69 5.58 -14.82 40.06
C GLY A 69 4.93 -14.66 41.43
N ARG A 70 5.44 -13.77 42.34
CA ARG A 70 4.91 -13.49 43.69
C ARG A 70 3.97 -12.27 43.70
N GLY A 71 2.88 -12.26 42.94
CA GLY A 71 1.94 -11.10 42.92
C GLY A 71 0.71 -11.37 42.07
N PRO A 72 -0.21 -10.41 41.97
CA PRO A 72 -1.36 -10.52 41.08
C PRO A 72 -0.90 -10.67 39.61
N ASN A 73 -1.68 -11.40 38.81
CA ASN A 73 -1.45 -11.52 37.38
C ASN A 73 -1.45 -10.15 36.70
N ALA A 74 -0.55 -9.98 35.76
CA ALA A 74 -0.46 -8.74 35.00
C ALA A 74 -1.40 -8.81 33.76
N GLN A 75 -2.22 -7.76 33.59
CA GLN A 75 -3.11 -7.66 32.44
C GLN A 75 -2.31 -7.51 31.13
N LEU A 76 -2.69 -8.27 30.10
CA LEU A 76 -2.17 -8.17 28.74
C LEU A 76 -3.07 -7.28 27.88
N TYR A 77 -2.45 -6.41 27.13
CA TYR A 77 -3.10 -5.49 26.21
C TYR A 77 -2.63 -5.79 24.78
N ALA A 78 -3.57 -5.74 23.84
CA ALA A 78 -3.29 -5.86 22.41
C ALA A 78 -3.99 -4.73 21.66
N VAL A 79 -3.51 -4.43 20.45
CA VAL A 79 -4.22 -3.55 19.53
C VAL A 79 -5.58 -4.16 19.19
N ARG A 80 -6.63 -3.34 19.17
CA ARG A 80 -7.96 -3.77 18.73
C ARG A 80 -8.00 -3.77 17.21
N PRO A 81 -8.13 -4.91 16.52
CA PRO A 81 -8.09 -4.98 15.04
C PRO A 81 -9.07 -4.01 14.39
N SER A 82 -10.29 -3.92 14.90
CA SER A 82 -11.36 -3.05 14.38
C SER A 82 -11.21 -1.56 14.73
N SER A 83 -10.10 -1.12 15.31
CA SER A 83 -9.90 0.28 15.71
C SER A 83 -9.63 1.22 14.54
N ALA A 84 -9.17 0.71 13.43
CA ALA A 84 -9.00 1.43 12.17
C ALA A 84 -8.93 0.45 10.99
N TYR A 85 -9.35 0.93 9.83
CA TYR A 85 -9.27 0.19 8.58
C TYR A 85 -8.57 1.03 7.52
N VAL A 86 -8.00 0.34 6.54
CA VAL A 86 -7.48 0.92 5.30
C VAL A 86 -8.01 0.11 4.13
N VAL A 87 -8.18 0.74 2.97
CA VAL A 87 -8.59 0.03 1.75
C VAL A 87 -7.50 0.21 0.69
N GLY A 88 -6.99 -0.91 0.20
CA GLY A 88 -6.17 -0.97 -1.01
C GLY A 88 -7.07 -1.26 -2.20
N VAL A 89 -6.86 -0.56 -3.30
CA VAL A 89 -7.59 -0.75 -4.55
C VAL A 89 -6.58 -0.97 -5.66
N ASP A 90 -6.67 -2.10 -6.34
CA ASP A 90 -5.91 -2.38 -7.56
C ASP A 90 -6.80 -2.11 -8.77
N VAL A 91 -6.33 -1.23 -9.64
CA VAL A 91 -7.09 -0.76 -10.81
C VAL A 91 -6.47 -1.31 -12.08
N GLY A 92 -7.11 -2.33 -12.62
CA GLY A 92 -6.74 -2.94 -13.91
C GLY A 92 -7.65 -2.50 -15.06
N ALA A 93 -7.26 -2.87 -16.28
CA ALA A 93 -8.00 -2.54 -17.49
C ALA A 93 -9.41 -3.19 -17.56
N GLU A 94 -9.58 -4.36 -16.97
CA GLU A 94 -10.82 -5.14 -17.03
C GLU A 94 -11.54 -5.24 -15.69
N ARG A 95 -10.87 -4.93 -14.59
CA ARG A 95 -11.41 -5.07 -13.23
C ARG A 95 -10.74 -4.12 -12.25
N VAL A 96 -11.48 -3.82 -11.19
CA VAL A 96 -11.00 -3.20 -9.96
C VAL A 96 -11.10 -4.24 -8.85
N VAL A 97 -10.05 -4.42 -8.08
CA VAL A 97 -10.04 -5.24 -6.88
C VAL A 97 -9.83 -4.33 -5.67
N ALA A 98 -10.75 -4.37 -4.71
CA ALA A 98 -10.59 -3.64 -3.45
C ALA A 98 -10.47 -4.62 -2.28
N ALA A 99 -9.52 -4.35 -1.39
CA ALA A 99 -9.29 -5.13 -0.18
C ALA A 99 -9.27 -4.20 1.05
N CYS A 100 -10.10 -4.51 2.04
CA CYS A 100 -10.10 -3.84 3.32
C CYS A 100 -9.22 -4.60 4.31
N ALA A 101 -8.26 -3.92 4.88
CA ALA A 101 -7.41 -4.45 5.95
C ALA A 101 -7.68 -3.70 7.25
N ASP A 102 -7.61 -4.42 8.37
CA ASP A 102 -7.65 -3.84 9.71
C ASP A 102 -6.28 -3.24 10.10
N ILE A 103 -6.19 -2.64 11.29
CA ILE A 103 -4.96 -1.99 11.75
C ILE A 103 -3.77 -2.96 11.91
N THR A 104 -4.02 -4.26 12.01
CA THR A 104 -2.97 -5.29 12.09
C THR A 104 -2.39 -5.66 10.72
N GLY A 105 -3.00 -5.18 9.63
CA GLY A 105 -2.66 -5.52 8.26
C GLY A 105 -3.38 -6.78 7.74
N ALA A 106 -4.23 -7.41 8.56
CA ALA A 106 -5.03 -8.55 8.12
C ALA A 106 -6.11 -8.09 7.13
N VAL A 107 -6.16 -8.73 5.95
CA VAL A 107 -7.24 -8.51 4.98
C VAL A 107 -8.52 -9.15 5.50
N VAL A 108 -9.50 -8.33 5.82
CA VAL A 108 -10.77 -8.72 6.44
C VAL A 108 -11.98 -8.56 5.52
N GLY A 109 -11.81 -7.93 4.36
CA GLY A 109 -12.81 -7.82 3.32
C GLY A 109 -12.17 -7.70 1.94
N ARG A 110 -12.79 -8.29 0.92
CA ARG A 110 -12.30 -8.21 -0.47
C ARG A 110 -13.47 -8.27 -1.44
N VAL A 111 -13.37 -7.46 -2.50
CA VAL A 111 -14.35 -7.44 -3.58
C VAL A 111 -13.63 -7.25 -4.91
N GLU A 112 -14.23 -7.77 -5.97
CA GLU A 112 -13.79 -7.59 -7.35
C GLU A 112 -14.96 -7.10 -8.19
N GLN A 113 -14.74 -6.07 -9.01
CA GLN A 113 -15.74 -5.50 -9.90
C GLN A 113 -15.18 -5.37 -11.31
N SER A 114 -16.00 -5.65 -12.30
CA SER A 114 -15.65 -5.42 -13.71
C SER A 114 -15.63 -3.93 -14.02
N THR A 115 -14.65 -3.51 -14.81
CA THR A 115 -14.56 -2.16 -15.40
C THR A 115 -15.04 -2.14 -16.84
N LYS A 116 -15.49 -3.27 -17.38
CA LYS A 116 -16.01 -3.37 -18.75
C LYS A 116 -17.27 -2.52 -18.85
N ASP A 117 -17.32 -1.72 -19.91
CA ASP A 117 -18.50 -0.90 -20.28
C ASP A 117 -18.87 0.21 -19.27
N THR A 118 -17.97 0.56 -18.34
CA THR A 118 -18.22 1.70 -17.45
C THR A 118 -17.61 3.00 -17.98
N ASP A 119 -18.39 4.08 -17.90
CA ASP A 119 -17.93 5.44 -18.18
C ASP A 119 -17.66 6.23 -16.88
N ASP A 120 -17.91 5.62 -15.72
CA ASP A 120 -17.80 6.24 -14.40
C ASP A 120 -16.71 5.55 -13.54
N PRO A 121 -15.44 5.94 -13.67
CA PRO A 121 -14.36 5.38 -12.86
C PRO A 121 -14.49 5.75 -11.37
N VAL A 122 -15.07 6.90 -11.04
CA VAL A 122 -15.28 7.32 -9.65
C VAL A 122 -16.29 6.39 -8.99
N GLY A 123 -17.44 6.16 -9.62
CA GLY A 123 -18.47 5.28 -9.08
C GLY A 123 -18.02 3.83 -8.95
N VAL A 124 -17.19 3.32 -9.87
CA VAL A 124 -16.62 1.96 -9.74
C VAL A 124 -15.72 1.85 -8.52
N VAL A 125 -14.81 2.81 -8.31
CA VAL A 125 -13.92 2.80 -7.13
C VAL A 125 -14.74 2.99 -5.86
N HIS A 126 -15.68 3.93 -5.83
CA HIS A 126 -16.58 4.13 -4.70
C HIS A 126 -17.26 2.82 -4.28
N ASN A 127 -17.93 2.17 -5.23
CA ASN A 127 -18.65 0.93 -4.97
C ASN A 127 -17.71 -0.19 -4.48
N ALA A 128 -16.52 -0.32 -5.08
CA ALA A 128 -15.54 -1.31 -4.66
C ALA A 128 -15.06 -1.05 -3.23
N VAL A 129 -14.75 0.19 -2.88
CA VAL A 129 -14.30 0.59 -1.52
C VAL A 129 -15.40 0.34 -0.49
N VAL A 130 -16.63 0.79 -0.76
CA VAL A 130 -17.78 0.61 0.15
C VAL A 130 -18.08 -0.87 0.36
N GLN A 131 -18.08 -1.68 -0.69
CA GLN A 131 -18.33 -3.11 -0.58
C GLN A 131 -17.20 -3.85 0.15
N ALA A 132 -15.94 -3.49 -0.09
CA ALA A 132 -14.82 -4.08 0.64
C ALA A 132 -14.87 -3.76 2.14
N ALA A 133 -15.20 -2.51 2.51
CA ALA A 133 -15.41 -2.13 3.91
C ALA A 133 -16.61 -2.86 4.52
N SER A 134 -17.76 -2.91 3.82
CA SER A 134 -18.95 -3.60 4.29
C SER A 134 -18.73 -5.10 4.49
N SER A 135 -17.98 -5.76 3.59
CA SER A 135 -17.64 -7.18 3.73
C SER A 135 -16.74 -7.46 4.93
N ALA A 136 -16.00 -6.46 5.40
CA ALA A 136 -15.22 -6.46 6.64
C ALA A 136 -16.06 -6.14 7.90
N GLY A 137 -17.37 -5.86 7.75
CA GLY A 137 -18.20 -5.34 8.83
C GLY A 137 -17.85 -3.92 9.28
N ALA A 138 -17.13 -3.17 8.43
CA ALA A 138 -16.66 -1.82 8.72
C ALA A 138 -17.53 -0.77 7.98
N GLU A 139 -17.76 0.36 8.64
CA GLU A 139 -18.33 1.54 7.99
C GLU A 139 -17.23 2.34 7.28
N LEU A 140 -17.55 3.02 6.18
CA LEU A 140 -16.62 3.87 5.44
C LEU A 140 -15.97 4.94 6.35
N SER A 141 -16.70 5.45 7.33
CA SER A 141 -16.22 6.41 8.35
C SER A 141 -15.06 5.88 9.21
N SER A 142 -14.90 4.56 9.32
CA SER A 142 -13.81 3.90 10.02
C SER A 142 -12.57 3.66 9.16
N VAL A 143 -12.68 3.82 7.84
CA VAL A 143 -11.57 3.75 6.89
C VAL A 143 -10.73 5.02 6.99
N ARG A 144 -9.47 4.86 7.33
CA ARG A 144 -8.54 5.98 7.59
C ARG A 144 -7.79 6.45 6.35
N ARG A 145 -7.60 5.55 5.39
CA ARG A 145 -6.92 5.85 4.12
C ARG A 145 -7.32 4.85 3.04
N ILE A 146 -7.33 5.34 1.83
CA ILE A 146 -7.52 4.52 0.62
C ILE A 146 -6.27 4.71 -0.23
N VAL A 147 -5.68 3.62 -0.70
CA VAL A 147 -4.53 3.61 -1.60
C VAL A 147 -4.96 2.92 -2.89
N LEU A 148 -4.82 3.63 -4.01
CA LEU A 148 -5.10 3.06 -5.33
C LEU A 148 -3.78 2.75 -6.03
N GLY A 149 -3.58 1.47 -6.35
CA GLY A 149 -2.56 0.99 -7.27
C GLY A 149 -3.05 1.11 -8.70
N THR A 150 -2.26 1.70 -9.57
CA THR A 150 -2.62 1.90 -10.97
C THR A 150 -1.38 1.77 -11.85
N PRO A 151 -1.50 1.15 -13.03
CA PRO A 151 -0.44 1.23 -14.02
C PRO A 151 -0.28 2.67 -14.50
N GLY A 152 0.96 3.16 -14.57
CA GLY A 152 1.29 4.50 -15.06
C GLY A 152 2.01 5.39 -14.06
N LEU A 153 2.13 6.66 -14.44
CA LEU A 153 2.91 7.64 -13.68
C LEU A 153 2.04 8.44 -12.74
N VAL A 154 2.48 8.50 -11.48
CA VAL A 154 1.92 9.41 -10.47
C VAL A 154 2.88 10.58 -10.29
N ASP A 155 2.38 11.81 -10.45
CA ASP A 155 3.16 13.02 -10.22
C ASP A 155 3.48 13.18 -8.73
N PRO A 156 4.75 13.22 -8.32
CA PRO A 156 5.11 13.31 -6.90
C PRO A 156 4.76 14.66 -6.26
N GLY A 157 4.49 15.69 -7.06
CA GLY A 157 4.13 17.04 -6.58
C GLY A 157 2.62 17.15 -6.30
N THR A 158 1.78 16.58 -7.15
CA THR A 158 0.30 16.63 -7.04
C THR A 158 -0.28 15.35 -6.43
N GLY A 159 0.42 14.22 -6.59
CA GLY A 159 -0.07 12.89 -6.25
C GLY A 159 -1.15 12.36 -7.20
N ASP A 160 -1.39 13.05 -8.31
CA ASP A 160 -2.41 12.65 -9.30
C ASP A 160 -1.77 11.87 -10.47
N ILE A 161 -2.59 11.11 -11.19
CA ILE A 161 -2.16 10.35 -12.35
C ILE A 161 -1.88 11.30 -13.50
N THR A 162 -0.66 11.28 -14.03
CA THR A 162 -0.30 12.04 -15.23
C THR A 162 -0.51 11.24 -16.50
N PHE A 163 -0.37 9.93 -16.43
CA PHE A 163 -0.46 9.04 -17.56
C PHE A 163 -0.74 7.59 -17.11
N ALA A 164 -1.74 6.95 -17.71
CA ALA A 164 -2.05 5.53 -17.51
C ALA A 164 -2.31 4.86 -18.89
N PHE A 165 -1.45 3.91 -19.27
CA PHE A 165 -1.42 3.32 -20.61
C PHE A 165 -2.70 2.64 -21.05
N ASN A 166 -3.26 1.79 -20.19
CA ASN A 166 -4.40 0.94 -20.52
C ASN A 166 -5.70 1.38 -19.86
N LEU A 167 -5.71 2.60 -19.30
CA LEU A 167 -6.84 3.15 -18.59
C LEU A 167 -7.24 4.51 -19.19
N PRO A 168 -7.83 4.55 -20.39
CA PRO A 168 -8.08 5.80 -21.13
C PRO A 168 -9.03 6.77 -20.42
N ARG A 169 -9.80 6.30 -19.43
CA ARG A 169 -10.73 7.11 -18.63
C ARG A 169 -10.13 7.58 -17.31
N TRP A 170 -8.92 7.10 -16.97
CA TRP A 170 -8.19 7.50 -15.79
C TRP A 170 -7.24 8.64 -16.17
N HIS A 171 -7.61 9.84 -15.84
CA HIS A 171 -6.91 11.07 -16.22
C HIS A 171 -6.69 11.98 -15.00
N SER A 172 -5.96 13.07 -15.21
CA SER A 172 -5.73 14.10 -14.19
C SER A 172 -7.06 14.67 -13.67
N GLY A 173 -7.13 14.93 -12.36
CA GLY A 173 -8.34 15.38 -11.67
C GLY A 173 -9.15 14.27 -11.01
N LEU A 174 -8.88 13.00 -11.33
CA LEU A 174 -9.58 11.88 -10.72
C LEU A 174 -9.33 11.77 -9.20
N LEU A 175 -8.11 12.09 -8.76
CA LEU A 175 -7.76 12.10 -7.34
C LEU A 175 -8.64 13.10 -6.55
N ALA A 176 -8.86 14.29 -7.10
CA ALA A 176 -9.72 15.29 -6.47
C ALA A 176 -11.16 14.81 -6.39
N ALA A 177 -11.69 14.24 -7.48
CA ALA A 177 -13.04 13.71 -7.54
C ALA A 177 -13.25 12.56 -6.53
N LEU A 178 -12.31 11.63 -6.44
CA LEU A 178 -12.37 10.52 -5.46
C LEU A 178 -12.27 11.01 -4.01
N ARG A 179 -11.46 12.02 -3.74
CA ARG A 179 -11.36 12.61 -2.39
C ARG A 179 -12.65 13.32 -1.97
N GLU A 180 -13.27 14.00 -2.91
CA GLU A 180 -14.57 14.67 -2.69
C GLU A 180 -15.68 13.65 -2.47
N ASP A 181 -15.74 12.59 -3.28
CA ASP A 181 -16.77 11.56 -3.21
C ASP A 181 -16.65 10.69 -1.94
N LEU A 182 -15.44 10.16 -1.67
CA LEU A 182 -15.22 9.23 -0.57
C LEU A 182 -15.05 9.89 0.81
N HIS A 183 -14.84 11.21 0.87
CA HIS A 183 -14.59 11.97 2.10
C HIS A 183 -13.47 11.39 2.98
N THR A 184 -12.58 10.61 2.38
CA THR A 184 -11.47 9.90 3.02
C THR A 184 -10.18 10.25 2.27
N PRO A 185 -9.02 10.36 2.95
CA PRO A 185 -7.75 10.58 2.27
C PRO A 185 -7.45 9.47 1.24
N VAL A 186 -7.38 9.86 -0.03
CA VAL A 186 -7.04 8.99 -1.16
C VAL A 186 -5.64 9.30 -1.65
N VAL A 187 -4.87 8.26 -1.95
CA VAL A 187 -3.52 8.32 -2.51
C VAL A 187 -3.44 7.41 -3.72
N PHE A 188 -2.87 7.90 -4.82
CA PHE A 188 -2.45 7.06 -5.92
C PHE A 188 -0.99 6.64 -5.77
N GLU A 189 -0.69 5.42 -6.18
CA GLU A 189 0.67 4.91 -6.32
C GLU A 189 0.75 3.99 -7.54
N ASN A 190 1.95 3.90 -8.12
CA ASN A 190 2.19 2.92 -9.19
C ASN A 190 2.07 1.50 -8.63
N ASP A 191 1.47 0.58 -9.38
CA ASP A 191 1.21 -0.80 -8.99
C ASP A 191 2.50 -1.59 -8.69
N VAL A 192 3.56 -1.41 -9.49
CA VAL A 192 4.86 -2.05 -9.24
C VAL A 192 5.54 -1.49 -7.99
N ASN A 193 5.38 -0.21 -7.70
CA ASN A 193 5.84 0.40 -6.46
C ASN A 193 5.14 -0.20 -5.23
N LEU A 194 3.81 -0.42 -5.31
CA LEU A 194 3.07 -1.08 -4.24
C LEU A 194 3.47 -2.54 -4.06
N ALA A 195 3.79 -3.25 -5.15
CA ALA A 195 4.35 -4.60 -5.08
C ALA A 195 5.69 -4.62 -4.32
N ALA A 196 6.59 -3.65 -4.58
CA ALA A 196 7.83 -3.54 -3.83
C ALA A 196 7.62 -3.25 -2.34
N VAL A 197 6.62 -2.42 -2.00
CA VAL A 197 6.24 -2.20 -0.59
C VAL A 197 5.73 -3.49 0.05
N ALA A 198 4.92 -4.27 -0.66
CA ALA A 198 4.41 -5.55 -0.15
C ALA A 198 5.54 -6.56 0.08
N GLU A 199 6.49 -6.66 -0.86
CA GLU A 199 7.68 -7.51 -0.71
C GLU A 199 8.55 -7.11 0.48
N ALA A 200 8.73 -5.81 0.71
CA ALA A 200 9.47 -5.30 1.86
C ALA A 200 8.77 -5.60 3.21
N GLN A 201 7.44 -5.58 3.24
CA GLN A 201 6.67 -5.77 4.47
C GLN A 201 6.45 -7.25 4.83
N SER A 202 6.15 -8.10 3.85
CA SER A 202 5.71 -9.48 4.07
C SER A 202 6.23 -10.49 3.07
N GLY A 203 7.05 -10.07 2.11
CA GLY A 203 7.58 -10.92 1.04
C GLY A 203 9.07 -11.24 1.17
N ALA A 204 9.69 -11.50 0.03
CA ALA A 204 11.09 -11.94 -0.07
C ALA A 204 12.10 -10.84 0.31
N ALA A 205 11.70 -9.56 0.30
CA ALA A 205 12.56 -8.44 0.64
C ALA A 205 12.46 -7.99 2.12
N GLN A 206 11.80 -8.79 2.99
CA GLN A 206 11.73 -8.48 4.42
C GLN A 206 13.13 -8.27 5.03
N GLY A 207 13.31 -7.17 5.75
CA GLY A 207 14.57 -6.80 6.38
C GLY A 207 15.64 -6.25 5.43
N THR A 208 15.35 -6.13 4.13
CA THR A 208 16.24 -5.55 3.12
C THR A 208 15.85 -4.10 2.86
N ALA A 209 16.75 -3.16 3.20
CA ALA A 209 16.47 -1.74 3.06
C ALA A 209 16.64 -1.22 1.62
N ASP A 210 17.58 -1.81 0.87
CA ASP A 210 17.93 -1.39 -0.48
C ASP A 210 17.77 -2.56 -1.44
N PHE A 211 16.82 -2.44 -2.39
CA PHE A 211 16.61 -3.45 -3.42
C PHE A 211 15.88 -2.87 -4.63
N VAL A 212 15.87 -3.61 -5.72
CA VAL A 212 15.03 -3.38 -6.89
C VAL A 212 14.09 -4.56 -7.08
N LEU A 213 12.83 -4.25 -7.38
CA LEU A 213 11.86 -5.23 -7.82
C LEU A 213 11.67 -5.06 -9.33
N VAL A 214 11.87 -6.12 -10.10
CA VAL A 214 11.55 -6.17 -11.52
C VAL A 214 10.21 -6.89 -11.68
N TRP A 215 9.29 -6.21 -12.34
CA TRP A 215 7.96 -6.73 -12.64
C TRP A 215 7.85 -7.07 -14.12
N VAL A 216 7.47 -8.30 -14.43
CA VAL A 216 7.22 -8.77 -15.81
C VAL A 216 5.81 -9.35 -15.86
N ASP A 217 4.92 -8.66 -16.55
CA ASP A 217 3.54 -9.05 -16.77
C ASP A 217 3.06 -8.44 -18.10
N ALA A 218 1.84 -7.97 -18.21
CA ALA A 218 1.35 -7.22 -19.38
C ALA A 218 2.28 -6.07 -19.76
N GLY A 219 2.92 -5.44 -18.75
CA GLY A 219 4.00 -4.48 -18.87
C GLY A 219 5.29 -4.96 -18.22
N VAL A 220 6.37 -4.23 -18.46
CA VAL A 220 7.65 -4.38 -17.77
C VAL A 220 7.89 -3.12 -16.95
N GLY A 221 8.01 -3.29 -15.66
CA GLY A 221 8.26 -2.21 -14.70
C GLY A 221 9.38 -2.56 -13.73
N LEU A 222 9.82 -1.56 -12.99
CA LEU A 222 10.81 -1.70 -11.94
C LEU A 222 10.47 -0.75 -10.80
N ALA A 223 10.54 -1.23 -9.57
CA ALA A 223 10.48 -0.36 -8.40
C ALA A 223 11.83 -0.34 -7.68
N ILE A 224 12.17 0.80 -7.12
CA ILE A 224 13.45 1.02 -6.44
C ILE A 224 13.17 1.36 -4.97
N MET A 225 13.73 0.55 -4.07
CA MET A 225 13.71 0.82 -2.63
C MET A 225 15.11 1.25 -2.18
N LEU A 226 15.22 2.39 -1.50
CA LEU A 226 16.47 2.92 -0.93
C LEU A 226 16.23 3.34 0.51
N GLY A 227 17.03 2.80 1.44
CA GLY A 227 16.87 3.07 2.87
C GLY A 227 15.47 2.72 3.40
N GLY A 228 14.86 1.65 2.89
CA GLY A 228 13.50 1.22 3.25
C GLY A 228 12.38 2.13 2.72
N ARG A 229 12.64 2.94 1.69
CA ARG A 229 11.68 3.86 1.10
C ARG A 229 11.66 3.75 -0.42
N LEU A 230 10.47 3.89 -1.00
CA LEU A 230 10.32 4.00 -2.45
C LEU A 230 11.06 5.23 -2.99
N HIS A 231 11.79 5.03 -4.09
CA HIS A 231 12.48 6.07 -4.81
C HIS A 231 11.74 6.38 -6.11
N HIS A 232 10.96 7.45 -6.11
CA HIS A 232 10.13 7.86 -7.26
C HIS A 232 10.89 8.66 -8.33
N GLY A 233 12.11 9.13 -8.01
CA GLY A 233 12.81 10.12 -8.85
C GLY A 233 12.13 11.49 -8.80
N SER A 234 12.64 12.43 -9.59
CA SER A 234 12.14 13.83 -9.60
C SER A 234 10.79 14.00 -10.30
N SER A 235 10.48 13.11 -11.23
CA SER A 235 9.26 13.16 -12.07
C SER A 235 8.26 12.03 -11.78
N GLY A 236 8.55 11.16 -10.80
CA GLY A 236 7.76 9.95 -10.57
C GLY A 236 8.06 8.79 -11.53
N ALA A 237 8.98 8.96 -12.47
CA ALA A 237 9.28 7.97 -13.51
C ALA A 237 10.49 7.07 -13.20
N ALA A 238 10.98 7.06 -11.96
CA ALA A 238 12.02 6.10 -11.58
C ALA A 238 11.46 4.68 -11.69
N GLY A 239 12.14 3.82 -12.44
CA GLY A 239 11.68 2.45 -12.67
C GLY A 239 10.93 2.21 -13.97
N GLU A 240 10.67 3.23 -14.79
CA GLU A 240 10.02 3.09 -16.11
C GLU A 240 10.95 2.46 -17.15
N ILE A 241 11.47 1.27 -16.84
CA ILE A 241 12.44 0.55 -17.71
C ILE A 241 11.83 0.06 -19.01
N GLY A 242 10.50 -0.09 -19.08
CA GLY A 242 9.83 -0.46 -20.32
C GLY A 242 10.15 0.47 -21.49
N TYR A 243 10.49 1.73 -21.20
CA TYR A 243 10.84 2.75 -22.19
C TYR A 243 12.32 2.76 -22.57
N LEU A 244 13.17 1.94 -21.97
CA LEU A 244 14.59 1.89 -22.32
C LEU A 244 14.75 1.56 -23.81
N PRO A 245 15.57 2.33 -24.55
CA PRO A 245 15.92 2.00 -25.93
C PRO A 245 16.77 0.73 -25.93
N VAL A 246 16.37 -0.24 -26.74
CA VAL A 246 17.09 -1.51 -26.90
C VAL A 246 17.33 -1.79 -28.38
N PRO A 247 18.46 -2.40 -28.75
CA PRO A 247 18.71 -2.82 -30.11
C PRO A 247 17.60 -3.76 -30.62
N GLY A 248 17.13 -3.56 -31.83
CA GLY A 248 16.11 -4.41 -32.45
C GLY A 248 14.66 -3.99 -32.19
N ALA A 249 14.41 -3.02 -31.31
CA ALA A 249 13.09 -2.47 -31.12
C ALA A 249 12.98 -1.01 -31.58
N PRO A 250 11.85 -0.58 -32.19
CA PRO A 250 11.64 0.80 -32.57
C PRO A 250 11.58 1.71 -31.36
N ILE A 251 12.30 2.83 -31.39
CA ILE A 251 12.25 3.84 -30.33
C ILE A 251 10.97 4.65 -30.52
N PRO A 252 10.04 4.68 -29.55
CA PRO A 252 8.86 5.51 -29.64
C PRO A 252 9.26 6.99 -29.64
N ARG A 253 8.88 7.73 -30.68
CA ARG A 253 9.16 9.17 -30.80
C ARG A 253 8.19 10.02 -29.99
N ASP A 254 7.07 9.46 -29.61
CA ASP A 254 6.02 10.12 -28.86
C ASP A 254 5.42 9.14 -27.85
N VAL A 255 5.82 9.29 -26.60
CA VAL A 255 5.34 8.44 -25.48
C VAL A 255 3.87 8.66 -25.14
N SER A 256 3.28 9.78 -25.60
CA SER A 256 1.85 10.09 -25.39
C SER A 256 0.92 9.32 -26.32
N LYS A 257 1.46 8.75 -27.41
CA LYS A 257 0.69 8.04 -28.44
C LYS A 257 0.88 6.54 -28.31
N ARG A 258 0.16 5.84 -27.43
CA ARG A 258 -0.05 4.37 -27.41
C ARG A 258 1.03 3.49 -28.08
N ALA A 259 2.24 4.03 -28.28
CA ALA A 259 3.36 3.29 -28.81
C ALA A 259 3.88 2.36 -27.71
N LYS A 260 3.90 1.07 -27.98
CA LYS A 260 4.47 0.11 -27.03
C LYS A 260 5.94 0.48 -26.76
N PRO A 261 6.35 0.63 -25.49
CA PRO A 261 7.73 0.94 -25.12
C PRO A 261 8.71 -0.09 -25.69
N ALA A 262 9.93 0.35 -26.06
CA ALA A 262 10.86 -0.51 -26.80
C ALA A 262 11.24 -1.78 -26.03
N PHE A 263 11.65 -1.65 -24.77
CA PHE A 263 12.03 -2.82 -23.96
C PHE A 263 10.83 -3.72 -23.66
N GLN A 264 9.67 -3.15 -23.39
CA GLN A 264 8.44 -3.92 -23.16
C GLN A 264 8.04 -4.79 -24.36
N GLN A 265 8.33 -4.37 -25.58
CA GLN A 265 8.06 -5.19 -26.78
C GLN A 265 8.90 -6.46 -26.85
N LEU A 266 10.06 -6.47 -26.18
CA LEU A 266 10.99 -7.62 -26.16
C LEU A 266 10.85 -8.49 -24.89
N ALA A 267 10.35 -7.94 -23.79
CA ALA A 267 10.35 -8.60 -22.48
C ALA A 267 8.97 -8.67 -21.82
N GLY A 268 7.94 -8.05 -22.37
CA GLY A 268 6.58 -8.14 -21.83
C GLY A 268 5.90 -9.48 -22.12
N ALA A 269 4.76 -9.74 -21.50
CA ALA A 269 4.01 -10.99 -21.57
C ALA A 269 3.78 -11.50 -23.01
N ASP A 270 3.46 -10.60 -23.96
CA ASP A 270 3.27 -10.98 -25.36
C ASP A 270 4.56 -11.53 -26.00
N ALA A 271 5.71 -10.92 -25.69
CA ALA A 271 7.00 -11.37 -26.18
C ALA A 271 7.39 -12.73 -25.58
N VAL A 272 7.19 -12.90 -24.28
CA VAL A 272 7.45 -14.18 -23.60
C VAL A 272 6.61 -15.31 -24.23
N ARG A 273 5.32 -15.07 -24.45
CA ARG A 273 4.44 -16.05 -25.12
C ARG A 273 4.88 -16.35 -26.56
N ALA A 274 5.31 -15.34 -27.31
CA ALA A 274 5.79 -15.51 -28.68
C ALA A 274 7.05 -16.41 -28.73
N VAL A 275 8.02 -16.13 -27.85
CA VAL A 275 9.24 -16.95 -27.73
C VAL A 275 8.91 -18.38 -27.30
N ALA A 276 8.02 -18.56 -26.32
CA ALA A 276 7.57 -19.90 -25.91
C ALA A 276 6.94 -20.67 -27.07
N ALA A 277 6.09 -20.03 -27.87
CA ALA A 277 5.46 -20.64 -29.03
C ALA A 277 6.47 -21.02 -30.13
N GLU A 278 7.49 -20.19 -30.37
CA GLU A 278 8.59 -20.51 -31.32
C GLU A 278 9.36 -21.76 -30.89
N HIS A 279 9.44 -22.03 -29.59
CA HIS A 279 10.07 -23.23 -29.04
C HIS A 279 9.11 -24.41 -28.79
N GLY A 280 7.87 -24.31 -29.26
CA GLY A 280 6.89 -25.38 -29.19
C GLY A 280 6.12 -25.48 -27.88
N PHE A 281 6.19 -24.48 -27.02
CA PHE A 281 5.42 -24.41 -25.78
C PHE A 281 4.12 -23.63 -26.00
N ALA A 282 2.97 -24.29 -25.81
CA ALA A 282 1.67 -23.62 -25.82
C ALA A 282 1.32 -23.18 -24.39
N ALA A 283 1.25 -21.87 -24.18
CA ALA A 283 0.87 -21.29 -22.89
C ALA A 283 -0.38 -20.41 -23.04
N ALA A 284 -1.35 -20.59 -22.13
CA ALA A 284 -2.56 -19.78 -22.08
C ALA A 284 -2.25 -18.33 -21.61
N GLY A 285 -1.25 -18.18 -20.75
CA GLY A 285 -0.75 -16.91 -20.22
C GLY A 285 0.78 -16.85 -20.21
N ALA A 286 1.35 -15.67 -19.94
CA ALA A 286 2.80 -15.52 -19.84
C ALA A 286 3.37 -16.28 -18.61
N ALA A 287 2.63 -16.35 -17.52
CA ALA A 287 3.01 -17.11 -16.32
C ALA A 287 3.10 -18.63 -16.58
N ASP A 288 2.33 -19.15 -17.55
CA ASP A 288 2.37 -20.57 -17.91
C ASP A 288 3.50 -20.89 -18.90
N ALA A 289 4.16 -19.85 -19.44
CA ALA A 289 5.24 -19.95 -20.41
C ALA A 289 6.63 -19.95 -19.79
N VAL A 290 6.73 -19.68 -18.51
CA VAL A 290 7.95 -19.62 -17.70
C VAL A 290 7.99 -20.84 -16.77
#